data_99eefd30f5183b90f21a47549c001075
#
_entry.id   99eefd30f5183b90f21a47549c001075
#
_cell.length_a   1.000
_cell.length_b   1.000
_cell.length_c   1.000
_cell.angle_alpha   90.00
_cell.angle_beta   90.00
_cell.angle_gamma   90.00
#
_symmetry.space_group_name_H-M   'P 1'
#
loop_
_entity.id
_entity.type
_entity.pdbx_description
1 polymer ?
#
loop_
_entity_poly.entity_id
_entity_poly.type
_entity_poly.pdbx_seq_one_letter_code
_entity_poly.pdbx_strand_id
1 'polypeptide(L)'
;MKLPYLPANTDTQEIQIQLEKNGALIIEDVIDQPTVAKIKEEIDPFIKKAPTGRDDFSGFKTQRMGALVSRSPTCRSLITNDLILEAAKKYLAPFTKKILLNLTMVNKINPGSEAQALHRDRLAWGNCLDPSIEPQFNTIWALTDFTKENGATCCAPGSHRWDWSQDAQTEQIEHAEMAAGSVFIYSGSVLHGGGANKSDASRIGVNLT
;
A
#
# COMPACT_ATOMS: atom_id res chain seq x y z
N MET A 1 -15.31 5.14 10.12
CA MET A 1 -15.10 3.66 10.17
C MET A 1 -13.64 3.46 10.51
N LYS A 2 -13.26 2.47 11.33
CA LYS A 2 -11.86 2.26 11.70
C LYS A 2 -11.18 1.27 10.74
N LEU A 3 -9.87 1.43 10.57
CA LEU A 3 -9.05 0.49 9.81
C LEU A 3 -8.90 -0.81 10.63
N PRO A 4 -9.28 -1.98 10.08
CA PRO A 4 -9.16 -3.26 10.79
C PRO A 4 -7.72 -3.79 10.76
N TYR A 5 -7.36 -4.50 11.84
CA TYR A 5 -6.09 -5.23 12.00
C TYR A 5 -6.38 -6.72 12.12
N LEU A 6 -5.66 -7.53 11.38
CA LEU A 6 -5.75 -8.98 11.39
C LEU A 6 -4.38 -9.58 11.75
N PRO A 7 -4.34 -10.72 12.45
CA PRO A 7 -3.09 -11.41 12.72
C PRO A 7 -2.54 -12.14 11.49
N ALA A 8 -1.25 -12.46 11.46
CA ALA A 8 -0.60 -13.17 10.36
C ALA A 8 -1.21 -14.55 10.02
N ASN A 9 -1.87 -15.18 10.96
CA ASN A 9 -2.54 -16.47 10.78
C ASN A 9 -4.02 -16.34 10.31
N THR A 10 -4.44 -15.15 9.88
CA THR A 10 -5.76 -14.93 9.29
C THR A 10 -5.95 -15.74 8.00
N ASP A 11 -7.18 -15.95 7.60
CA ASP A 11 -7.49 -16.61 6.33
C ASP A 11 -7.99 -15.63 5.25
N THR A 12 -8.05 -16.10 4.01
CA THR A 12 -8.49 -15.29 2.87
C THR A 12 -9.96 -14.90 2.94
N GLN A 13 -10.80 -15.62 3.69
CA GLN A 13 -12.22 -15.30 3.86
C GLN A 13 -12.37 -14.04 4.70
N GLU A 14 -11.63 -13.96 5.81
CA GLU A 14 -11.67 -12.77 6.67
C GLU A 14 -11.09 -11.56 5.96
N ILE A 15 -9.98 -11.72 5.20
CA ILE A 15 -9.42 -10.64 4.37
C ILE A 15 -10.48 -10.12 3.40
N GLN A 16 -11.22 -10.99 2.71
CA GLN A 16 -12.26 -10.60 1.77
C GLN A 16 -13.39 -9.84 2.48
N ILE A 17 -13.89 -10.34 3.60
CA ILE A 17 -14.95 -9.68 4.39
C ILE A 17 -14.52 -8.24 4.75
N GLN A 18 -13.28 -8.08 5.20
CA GLN A 18 -12.79 -6.76 5.60
C GLN A 18 -12.59 -5.83 4.39
N LEU A 19 -12.11 -6.34 3.25
CA LEU A 19 -12.00 -5.54 2.02
C LEU A 19 -13.36 -5.12 1.48
N GLU A 20 -14.34 -6.02 1.46
CA GLU A 20 -15.70 -5.71 1.04
C GLU A 20 -16.35 -4.65 1.95
N LYS A 21 -16.11 -4.73 3.26
CA LYS A 21 -16.70 -3.83 4.24
C LYS A 21 -15.99 -2.48 4.31
N ASN A 22 -14.66 -2.50 4.40
CA ASN A 22 -13.85 -1.32 4.73
C ASN A 22 -13.00 -0.82 3.54
N GLY A 23 -12.81 -1.64 2.50
CA GLY A 23 -11.94 -1.35 1.35
C GLY A 23 -10.45 -1.38 1.67
N ALA A 24 -10.09 -1.54 2.94
CA ALA A 24 -8.71 -1.59 3.42
C ALA A 24 -8.58 -2.32 4.75
N LEU A 25 -7.40 -2.91 5.01
CA LEU A 25 -7.04 -3.57 6.27
C LEU A 25 -5.53 -3.65 6.44
N ILE A 26 -5.06 -3.98 7.64
CA ILE A 26 -3.67 -4.34 7.94
C ILE A 26 -3.62 -5.80 8.38
N ILE A 27 -2.60 -6.55 7.91
CA ILE A 27 -2.21 -7.84 8.49
C ILE A 27 -0.86 -7.64 9.17
N GLU A 28 -0.80 -7.95 10.45
CA GLU A 28 0.39 -7.76 11.27
C GLU A 28 1.38 -8.92 11.10
N ASP A 29 2.68 -8.62 11.16
CA ASP A 29 3.78 -9.60 11.26
C ASP A 29 3.77 -10.71 10.18
N VAL A 30 3.47 -10.36 8.93
CA VAL A 30 3.41 -11.32 7.80
C VAL A 30 4.78 -11.82 7.39
N ILE A 31 5.82 -10.97 7.54
CA ILE A 31 7.21 -11.33 7.27
C ILE A 31 8.09 -11.03 8.49
N ASP A 32 9.08 -11.88 8.71
CA ASP A 32 9.99 -11.75 9.84
C ASP A 32 11.05 -10.65 9.67
N GLN A 33 11.66 -10.24 10.76
CA GLN A 33 12.68 -9.18 10.76
C GLN A 33 13.93 -9.53 9.93
N PRO A 34 14.43 -10.77 9.87
CA PRO A 34 15.49 -11.16 8.94
C PRO A 34 15.12 -10.92 7.48
N THR A 35 13.90 -11.23 7.05
CA THR A 35 13.39 -10.97 5.69
C THR A 35 13.33 -9.46 5.42
N VAL A 36 12.79 -8.67 6.36
CA VAL A 36 12.77 -7.20 6.27
C VAL A 36 14.19 -6.64 6.09
N ALA A 37 15.13 -7.08 6.93
CA ALA A 37 16.53 -6.64 6.87
C ALA A 37 17.18 -6.99 5.51
N LYS A 38 16.93 -8.20 5.01
CA LYS A 38 17.46 -8.64 3.72
C LYS A 38 16.93 -7.83 2.55
N ILE A 39 15.63 -7.55 2.52
CA ILE A 39 15.06 -6.67 1.49
C ILE A 39 15.69 -5.28 1.54
N LYS A 40 15.85 -4.70 2.73
CA LYS A 40 16.50 -3.38 2.91
C LYS A 40 17.92 -3.37 2.37
N GLU A 41 18.71 -4.42 2.65
CA GLU A 41 20.06 -4.58 2.12
C GLU A 41 20.06 -4.62 0.57
N GLU A 42 19.17 -5.41 -0.03
CA GLU A 42 19.10 -5.58 -1.48
C GLU A 42 18.66 -4.32 -2.23
N ILE A 43 17.75 -3.53 -1.66
CA ILE A 43 17.26 -2.30 -2.29
C ILE A 43 18.15 -1.09 -2.05
N ASP A 44 18.97 -1.08 -1.01
CA ASP A 44 19.77 0.07 -0.57
C ASP A 44 20.64 0.69 -1.68
N PRO A 45 21.39 -0.09 -2.49
CA PRO A 45 22.23 0.46 -3.56
C PRO A 45 21.45 1.21 -4.64
N PHE A 46 20.17 0.85 -4.82
CA PHE A 46 19.29 1.41 -5.84
C PHE A 46 18.52 2.62 -5.31
N ILE A 47 17.92 2.51 -4.12
CA ILE A 47 17.12 3.59 -3.55
C ILE A 47 17.95 4.83 -3.19
N LYS A 48 19.23 4.66 -2.78
CA LYS A 48 20.16 5.77 -2.56
C LYS A 48 20.42 6.60 -3.80
N LYS A 49 20.33 6.00 -4.98
CA LYS A 49 20.55 6.67 -6.28
C LYS A 49 19.25 7.14 -6.92
N ALA A 50 18.09 6.76 -6.37
CA ALA A 50 16.81 7.16 -6.93
C ALA A 50 16.60 8.66 -6.72
N PRO A 51 16.16 9.39 -7.76
CA PRO A 51 15.79 10.79 -7.60
C PRO A 51 14.56 10.93 -6.71
N THR A 52 14.38 12.09 -6.13
CA THR A 52 13.11 12.47 -5.49
C THR A 52 12.07 12.84 -6.54
N GLY A 53 10.80 12.87 -6.13
CA GLY A 53 9.70 13.30 -6.98
C GLY A 53 9.85 14.75 -7.44
N ARG A 54 9.08 15.13 -8.47
CA ARG A 54 9.19 16.44 -9.15
C ARG A 54 7.95 17.30 -9.00
N ASP A 55 6.94 16.81 -8.35
CA ASP A 55 5.65 17.45 -8.13
C ASP A 55 5.07 17.06 -6.77
N ASP A 56 3.98 17.68 -6.38
CA ASP A 56 3.30 17.44 -5.11
C ASP A 56 2.82 15.98 -4.99
N PHE A 57 2.36 15.38 -6.09
CA PHE A 57 1.88 14.00 -6.09
C PHE A 57 3.01 12.99 -5.91
N SER A 58 4.12 13.17 -6.62
CA SER A 58 5.31 12.33 -6.48
C SER A 58 6.14 12.65 -5.24
N GLY A 59 5.97 13.84 -4.66
CA GLY A 59 6.60 14.31 -3.42
C GLY A 59 8.07 14.67 -3.58
N PHE A 60 8.42 15.95 -3.42
CA PHE A 60 9.78 16.48 -3.63
C PHE A 60 10.86 15.87 -2.72
N LYS A 61 10.46 15.23 -1.62
CA LYS A 61 11.35 14.52 -0.70
C LYS A 61 11.10 13.01 -0.67
N THR A 62 10.28 12.48 -1.57
CA THR A 62 9.98 11.06 -1.68
C THR A 62 10.80 10.44 -2.79
N GLN A 63 11.52 9.35 -2.48
CA GLN A 63 12.24 8.56 -3.47
C GLN A 63 11.41 7.33 -3.84
N ARG A 64 11.36 6.99 -5.13
CA ARG A 64 10.68 5.81 -5.65
C ARG A 64 11.64 4.99 -6.50
N MET A 65 11.57 3.66 -6.35
CA MET A 65 12.39 2.73 -7.11
C MET A 65 11.57 1.49 -7.47
N GLY A 66 11.41 1.25 -8.75
CA GLY A 66 10.68 0.10 -9.28
C GLY A 66 11.56 -1.09 -9.66
N ALA A 67 11.00 -2.02 -10.43
CA ALA A 67 11.66 -3.20 -10.95
C ALA A 67 12.19 -4.15 -9.84
N LEU A 68 11.40 -4.37 -8.79
CA LEU A 68 11.84 -5.16 -7.62
C LEU A 68 12.06 -6.63 -7.96
N VAL A 69 11.36 -7.18 -8.95
CA VAL A 69 11.58 -8.57 -9.42
C VAL A 69 13.04 -8.82 -9.80
N SER A 70 13.71 -7.80 -10.37
CA SER A 70 15.12 -7.91 -10.77
C SER A 70 16.11 -7.40 -9.72
N ARG A 71 15.69 -6.45 -8.86
CA ARG A 71 16.59 -5.74 -7.94
C ARG A 71 16.65 -6.32 -6.54
N SER A 72 15.62 -7.07 -6.14
CA SER A 72 15.56 -7.70 -4.83
C SER A 72 15.02 -9.14 -4.98
N PRO A 73 15.90 -10.15 -4.99
CA PRO A 73 15.47 -11.54 -4.98
C PRO A 73 14.49 -11.88 -3.85
N THR A 74 14.69 -11.29 -2.66
CA THR A 74 13.83 -11.49 -1.50
C THR A 74 12.44 -10.87 -1.68
N CYS A 75 12.29 -9.74 -2.40
CA CYS A 75 10.97 -9.20 -2.73
C CYS A 75 10.10 -10.13 -3.57
N ARG A 76 10.68 -11.10 -4.26
CA ARG A 76 9.90 -12.11 -5.01
C ARG A 76 9.03 -12.94 -4.07
N SER A 77 9.48 -13.20 -2.84
CA SER A 77 8.67 -13.92 -1.84
C SER A 77 7.45 -13.12 -1.37
N LEU A 78 7.51 -11.79 -1.40
CA LEU A 78 6.34 -10.95 -1.12
C LEU A 78 5.31 -11.06 -2.24
N ILE A 79 5.79 -11.03 -3.50
CA ILE A 79 4.95 -11.12 -4.70
C ILE A 79 4.23 -12.48 -4.77
N THR A 80 4.90 -13.55 -4.35
CA THR A 80 4.38 -14.92 -4.36
C THR A 80 3.93 -15.40 -2.98
N ASN A 81 3.70 -14.51 -2.02
CA ASN A 81 3.16 -14.88 -0.73
C ASN A 81 1.77 -15.50 -0.90
N ASP A 82 1.61 -16.75 -0.47
CA ASP A 82 0.41 -17.56 -0.76
C ASP A 82 -0.87 -16.90 -0.21
N LEU A 83 -0.85 -16.40 1.03
CA LEU A 83 -2.01 -15.75 1.65
C LEU A 83 -2.44 -14.53 0.83
N ILE A 84 -1.50 -13.66 0.50
CA ILE A 84 -1.77 -12.39 -0.19
C ILE A 84 -2.19 -12.65 -1.65
N LEU A 85 -1.52 -13.57 -2.33
CA LEU A 85 -1.84 -13.91 -3.72
C LEU A 85 -3.23 -14.54 -3.86
N GLU A 86 -3.59 -15.46 -2.95
CA GLU A 86 -4.93 -16.05 -2.94
C GLU A 86 -6.00 -15.04 -2.53
N ALA A 87 -5.72 -14.14 -1.58
CA ALA A 87 -6.62 -13.05 -1.23
C ALA A 87 -6.87 -12.12 -2.44
N ALA A 88 -5.82 -11.75 -3.19
CA ALA A 88 -5.94 -10.95 -4.40
C ALA A 88 -6.78 -11.64 -5.48
N LYS A 89 -6.52 -12.92 -5.75
CA LYS A 89 -7.31 -13.72 -6.70
C LYS A 89 -8.79 -13.77 -6.30
N LYS A 90 -9.06 -14.02 -5.03
CA LYS A 90 -10.41 -14.13 -4.50
C LYS A 90 -11.16 -12.80 -4.55
N TYR A 91 -10.49 -11.70 -4.15
CA TYR A 91 -11.08 -10.37 -4.16
C TYR A 91 -11.40 -9.87 -5.57
N LEU A 92 -10.54 -10.15 -6.54
CA LEU A 92 -10.72 -9.72 -7.94
C LEU A 92 -11.53 -10.71 -8.79
N ALA A 93 -11.83 -11.93 -8.29
CA ALA A 93 -12.56 -12.96 -9.03
C ALA A 93 -13.91 -12.51 -9.63
N PRO A 94 -14.71 -11.63 -9.01
CA PRO A 94 -15.95 -11.12 -9.61
C PRO A 94 -15.72 -10.33 -10.92
N PHE A 95 -14.49 -9.78 -11.11
CA PHE A 95 -14.18 -8.85 -12.19
C PHE A 95 -13.27 -9.46 -13.26
N THR A 96 -12.47 -10.49 -12.90
CA THR A 96 -11.49 -11.07 -13.83
C THR A 96 -11.21 -12.55 -13.52
N LYS A 97 -10.83 -13.30 -14.58
CA LYS A 97 -10.34 -14.67 -14.44
C LYS A 97 -8.84 -14.79 -14.19
N LYS A 98 -8.09 -13.70 -14.43
CA LYS A 98 -6.63 -13.68 -14.29
C LYS A 98 -6.21 -12.33 -13.72
N ILE A 99 -5.29 -12.37 -12.77
CA ILE A 99 -4.63 -11.18 -12.24
C ILE A 99 -3.22 -11.08 -12.79
N LEU A 100 -2.70 -9.86 -12.87
CA LEU A 100 -1.35 -9.55 -13.32
C LEU A 100 -0.66 -8.68 -12.27
N LEU A 101 0.61 -8.92 -12.05
CA LEU A 101 1.45 -7.99 -11.30
C LEU A 101 1.67 -6.73 -12.14
N ASN A 102 1.07 -5.63 -11.74
CA ASN A 102 1.13 -4.35 -12.43
C ASN A 102 2.30 -3.48 -11.98
N LEU A 103 2.51 -3.39 -10.66
CA LEU A 103 3.49 -2.49 -10.06
C LEU A 103 4.34 -3.21 -9.01
N THR A 104 5.64 -2.94 -9.03
CA THR A 104 6.56 -3.24 -7.93
C THR A 104 7.38 -2.01 -7.62
N MET A 105 7.23 -1.40 -6.44
CA MET A 105 7.89 -0.14 -6.12
C MET A 105 8.24 -0.01 -4.64
N VAL A 106 9.45 0.44 -4.36
CA VAL A 106 9.80 0.98 -3.04
C VAL A 106 9.43 2.45 -3.00
N ASN A 107 8.75 2.85 -1.92
CA ASN A 107 8.50 4.24 -1.57
C ASN A 107 9.28 4.57 -0.29
N LYS A 108 10.23 5.48 -0.39
CA LYS A 108 10.98 6.02 0.73
C LYS A 108 10.55 7.47 0.97
N ILE A 109 9.83 7.68 2.05
CA ILE A 109 9.32 8.98 2.47
C ILE A 109 10.33 9.60 3.43
N ASN A 110 11.11 10.57 2.97
CA ASN A 110 12.15 11.18 3.78
C ASN A 110 11.57 12.24 4.75
N PRO A 111 12.34 12.62 5.82
CA PRO A 111 11.97 13.70 6.72
C PRO A 111 11.55 14.98 6.00
N GLY A 112 10.47 15.59 6.44
CA GLY A 112 9.89 16.79 5.85
C GLY A 112 9.18 16.57 4.50
N SER A 113 8.84 15.33 4.13
CA SER A 113 7.91 15.06 3.02
C SER A 113 6.52 15.54 3.40
N GLU A 114 5.87 16.29 2.50
CA GLU A 114 4.48 16.69 2.64
C GLU A 114 3.52 15.51 2.41
N ALA A 115 2.30 15.64 2.91
CA ALA A 115 1.27 14.65 2.66
C ALA A 115 0.86 14.66 1.19
N GLN A 116 0.63 13.47 0.64
CA GLN A 116 0.04 13.31 -0.68
C GLN A 116 -1.47 13.61 -0.61
N ALA A 117 -2.01 14.28 -1.61
CA ALA A 117 -3.45 14.42 -1.74
C ALA A 117 -4.13 13.05 -1.78
N LEU A 118 -5.26 12.91 -1.09
CA LEU A 118 -6.05 11.68 -1.15
C LEU A 118 -6.53 11.44 -2.58
N HIS A 119 -6.36 10.22 -3.04
CA HIS A 119 -6.72 9.80 -4.40
C HIS A 119 -7.19 8.35 -4.40
N ARG A 120 -7.70 7.91 -5.55
CA ARG A 120 -8.06 6.51 -5.82
C ARG A 120 -7.15 5.99 -6.92
N ASP A 121 -6.42 4.91 -6.67
CA ASP A 121 -5.48 4.34 -7.65
C ASP A 121 -6.19 3.89 -8.94
N ARG A 122 -7.44 3.43 -8.85
CA ARG A 122 -8.20 3.05 -10.05
C ARG A 122 -8.36 4.16 -11.08
N LEU A 123 -8.19 5.43 -10.70
CA LEU A 123 -8.23 6.54 -11.67
C LEU A 123 -7.10 6.49 -12.69
N ALA A 124 -6.01 5.78 -12.41
CA ALA A 124 -4.94 5.52 -13.37
C ALA A 124 -5.42 4.72 -14.60
N TRP A 125 -6.53 3.98 -14.49
CA TRP A 125 -7.13 3.24 -15.60
C TRP A 125 -8.07 4.09 -16.46
N GLY A 126 -8.21 5.37 -16.14
CA GLY A 126 -9.10 6.32 -16.84
C GLY A 126 -10.58 6.13 -16.52
N ASN A 127 -11.40 7.00 -17.09
CA ASN A 127 -12.85 7.01 -16.86
C ASN A 127 -13.63 6.00 -17.72
N CYS A 128 -12.94 5.14 -18.46
CA CYS A 128 -13.57 4.14 -19.34
C CYS A 128 -13.96 2.83 -18.61
N LEU A 129 -13.51 2.63 -17.37
CA LEU A 129 -13.94 1.49 -16.56
C LEU A 129 -15.27 1.81 -15.87
N ASP A 130 -16.23 0.87 -15.98
CA ASP A 130 -17.47 0.94 -15.22
C ASP A 130 -17.16 1.09 -13.72
N PRO A 131 -17.84 2.01 -13.01
CA PRO A 131 -17.62 2.23 -11.57
C PRO A 131 -17.76 0.98 -10.69
N SER A 132 -18.55 -0.01 -11.12
CA SER A 132 -18.73 -1.27 -10.40
C SER A 132 -17.55 -2.24 -10.51
N ILE A 133 -16.59 -2.01 -11.43
CA ILE A 133 -15.43 -2.87 -11.62
C ILE A 133 -14.30 -2.42 -10.69
N GLU A 134 -13.81 -3.29 -9.83
CA GLU A 134 -12.57 -3.05 -9.07
C GLU A 134 -11.37 -3.60 -9.84
N PRO A 135 -10.49 -2.73 -10.36
CA PRO A 135 -9.35 -3.17 -11.19
C PRO A 135 -8.12 -3.56 -10.38
N GLN A 136 -8.05 -3.22 -9.08
CA GLN A 136 -6.80 -3.29 -8.32
C GLN A 136 -6.97 -3.84 -6.92
N PHE A 137 -6.01 -4.68 -6.56
CA PHE A 137 -5.70 -5.10 -5.20
C PHE A 137 -4.28 -4.63 -4.89
N ASN A 138 -4.14 -3.73 -3.93
CA ASN A 138 -2.88 -3.09 -3.60
C ASN A 138 -2.35 -3.55 -2.25
N THR A 139 -1.03 -3.64 -2.13
CA THR A 139 -0.36 -3.92 -0.87
C THR A 139 0.78 -2.95 -0.61
N ILE A 140 0.95 -2.51 0.64
CA ILE A 140 2.14 -1.79 1.09
C ILE A 140 2.75 -2.55 2.26
N TRP A 141 3.93 -3.13 2.05
CA TRP A 141 4.68 -3.88 3.04
C TRP A 141 5.62 -2.94 3.79
N ALA A 142 5.52 -2.93 5.11
CA ALA A 142 6.34 -2.06 5.96
C ALA A 142 7.77 -2.63 6.09
N LEU A 143 8.77 -1.88 5.63
CA LEU A 143 10.20 -2.19 5.88
C LEU A 143 10.79 -1.38 7.04
N THR A 144 10.08 -0.38 7.52
CA THR A 144 10.27 0.33 8.79
C THR A 144 8.94 0.38 9.48
N ASP A 145 8.88 0.70 10.75
CA ASP A 145 7.61 1.00 11.39
C ASP A 145 6.93 2.18 10.67
N PHE A 146 5.62 2.08 10.52
CA PHE A 146 4.77 3.15 10.00
C PHE A 146 4.01 3.78 11.17
N THR A 147 4.22 5.06 11.38
CA THR A 147 3.52 5.85 12.38
C THR A 147 2.89 7.07 11.73
N LYS A 148 1.89 7.63 12.37
CA LYS A 148 1.30 8.90 11.92
C LYS A 148 2.37 9.99 11.74
N GLU A 149 3.37 10.01 12.62
CA GLU A 149 4.44 11.01 12.62
C GLU A 149 5.40 10.84 11.44
N ASN A 150 5.75 9.60 11.04
CA ASN A 150 6.68 9.36 9.93
C ASN A 150 6.00 9.19 8.57
N GLY A 151 4.70 9.52 8.47
CA GLY A 151 3.98 9.53 7.22
C GLY A 151 3.37 8.19 6.85
N ALA A 152 2.83 7.43 7.82
CA ALA A 152 1.99 6.27 7.54
C ALA A 152 0.94 6.61 6.48
N THR A 153 0.63 5.66 5.61
CA THR A 153 -0.39 5.84 4.58
C THR A 153 -1.71 6.20 5.21
N CYS A 154 -2.32 7.30 4.76
CA CYS A 154 -3.66 7.70 5.14
C CYS A 154 -4.68 6.99 4.26
N CYS A 155 -5.80 6.59 4.80
CA CYS A 155 -6.94 6.10 4.02
C CYS A 155 -8.27 6.48 4.70
N ALA A 156 -9.34 6.48 3.91
CA ALA A 156 -10.71 6.64 4.40
C ALA A 156 -11.43 5.29 4.27
N PRO A 157 -11.49 4.44 5.34
CA PRO A 157 -12.14 3.15 5.26
C PRO A 157 -13.61 3.26 4.87
N GLY A 158 -14.05 2.41 3.92
CA GLY A 158 -15.40 2.43 3.36
C GLY A 158 -15.58 3.35 2.16
N SER A 159 -14.60 4.21 1.84
CA SER A 159 -14.70 5.19 0.74
C SER A 159 -14.72 4.57 -0.66
N HIS A 160 -14.36 3.30 -0.81
CA HIS A 160 -14.50 2.55 -2.07
C HIS A 160 -15.95 2.41 -2.53
N ARG A 161 -16.92 2.63 -1.62
CA ARG A 161 -18.38 2.60 -1.89
C ARG A 161 -19.04 3.98 -1.91
N TRP A 162 -18.25 5.05 -1.70
CA TRP A 162 -18.79 6.40 -1.75
C TRP A 162 -18.99 6.88 -3.18
N ASP A 163 -19.83 7.90 -3.33
CA ASP A 163 -19.88 8.63 -4.57
C ASP A 163 -18.48 9.16 -4.94
N TRP A 164 -18.18 9.17 -6.23
CA TRP A 164 -16.84 9.55 -6.72
C TRP A 164 -16.48 11.02 -6.45
N SER A 165 -17.49 11.88 -6.31
CA SER A 165 -17.34 13.28 -5.99
C SER A 165 -17.19 13.55 -4.48
N GLN A 166 -17.35 12.51 -3.65
CA GLN A 166 -17.27 12.67 -2.20
C GLN A 166 -15.82 12.66 -1.72
N ASP A 167 -15.41 13.76 -1.07
CA ASP A 167 -14.16 13.88 -0.35
C ASP A 167 -14.28 13.33 1.08
N ALA A 168 -13.13 12.87 1.63
CA ALA A 168 -13.07 12.43 3.01
C ALA A 168 -12.93 13.62 3.95
N GLN A 169 -13.74 13.64 5.02
CA GLN A 169 -13.55 14.56 6.13
C GLN A 169 -12.40 14.08 7.03
N THR A 170 -11.75 14.97 7.76
CA THR A 170 -10.58 14.66 8.60
C THR A 170 -10.85 13.51 9.57
N GLU A 171 -12.05 13.44 10.16
CA GLU A 171 -12.47 12.42 11.13
C GLU A 171 -12.69 11.03 10.50
N GLN A 172 -12.75 10.96 9.18
CA GLN A 172 -12.92 9.72 8.41
C GLN A 172 -11.57 9.14 7.96
N ILE A 173 -10.48 9.89 8.16
CA ILE A 173 -9.14 9.50 7.75
C ILE A 173 -8.46 8.73 8.88
N GLU A 174 -8.06 7.51 8.57
CA GLU A 174 -7.23 6.66 9.42
C GLU A 174 -5.80 6.60 8.88
N HIS A 175 -4.84 6.37 9.75
CA HIS A 175 -3.43 6.14 9.39
C HIS A 175 -3.13 4.65 9.48
N ALA A 176 -2.53 4.06 8.47
CA ALA A 176 -2.08 2.68 8.46
C ALA A 176 -0.79 2.55 9.30
N GLU A 177 -0.93 2.72 10.62
CA GLU A 177 0.17 2.55 11.58
C GLU A 177 0.41 1.06 11.78
N MET A 178 1.65 0.61 11.57
CA MET A 178 1.98 -0.82 11.64
C MET A 178 3.47 -1.03 11.85
N ALA A 179 3.84 -2.12 12.51
CA ALA A 179 5.23 -2.52 12.69
C ALA A 179 5.85 -2.99 11.37
N ALA A 180 7.18 -2.87 11.26
CA ALA A 180 7.94 -3.47 10.16
C ALA A 180 7.69 -4.98 10.08
N GLY A 181 7.37 -5.48 8.88
CA GLY A 181 6.96 -6.86 8.64
C GLY A 181 5.45 -7.02 8.40
N SER A 182 4.65 -6.00 8.70
CA SER A 182 3.21 -5.98 8.44
C SER A 182 2.89 -5.53 7.01
N VAL A 183 1.66 -5.77 6.56
CA VAL A 183 1.18 -5.36 5.24
C VAL A 183 -0.15 -4.62 5.34
N PHE A 184 -0.22 -3.45 4.75
CA PHE A 184 -1.46 -2.73 4.48
C PHE A 184 -2.00 -3.15 3.12
N ILE A 185 -3.25 -3.62 3.09
CA ILE A 185 -3.97 -4.07 1.89
C ILE A 185 -5.12 -3.12 1.63
N TYR A 186 -5.30 -2.70 0.38
CA TYR A 186 -6.40 -1.81 0.03
C TYR A 186 -6.85 -1.96 -1.42
N SER A 187 -8.13 -1.67 -1.67
CA SER A 187 -8.73 -1.64 -3.00
C SER A 187 -8.28 -0.40 -3.77
N GLY A 188 -8.17 -0.50 -5.10
CA GLY A 188 -7.86 0.66 -5.94
C GLY A 188 -8.89 1.78 -5.84
N SER A 189 -10.09 1.49 -5.34
CA SER A 189 -11.20 2.43 -5.19
C SER A 189 -11.22 3.16 -3.84
N VAL A 190 -10.42 2.77 -2.86
CA VAL A 190 -10.33 3.46 -1.56
C VAL A 190 -9.59 4.78 -1.71
N LEU A 191 -10.12 5.84 -1.09
CA LEU A 191 -9.39 7.11 -0.93
C LEU A 191 -8.21 6.89 0.01
N HIS A 192 -7.00 7.16 -0.50
CA HIS A 192 -5.77 7.01 0.26
C HIS A 192 -4.68 7.97 -0.23
N GLY A 193 -3.59 8.06 0.52
CA GLY A 193 -2.43 8.89 0.17
C GLY A 193 -1.30 8.70 1.18
N GLY A 194 -0.08 9.05 0.81
CA GLY A 194 1.04 9.09 1.76
C GLY A 194 0.83 10.18 2.81
N GLY A 195 1.06 9.88 4.08
CA GLY A 195 1.07 10.88 5.14
C GLY A 195 2.32 11.77 5.09
N ALA A 196 2.27 12.94 5.73
CA ALA A 196 3.45 13.79 5.90
C ALA A 196 4.44 13.16 6.87
N ASN A 197 5.73 13.16 6.52
CA ASN A 197 6.78 12.73 7.43
C ASN A 197 7.32 13.91 8.22
N LYS A 198 6.88 14.03 9.47
CA LYS A 198 7.31 15.05 10.43
C LYS A 198 8.41 14.57 11.37
N SER A 199 8.81 13.29 11.24
CA SER A 199 9.89 12.70 12.03
C SER A 199 11.25 12.98 11.43
N ASP A 200 12.30 12.57 12.11
CA ASP A 200 13.72 12.66 11.69
C ASP A 200 14.22 11.42 10.93
N ALA A 201 13.37 10.40 10.78
CA ALA A 201 13.69 9.14 10.11
C ALA A 201 12.87 8.92 8.83
N SER A 202 13.46 8.23 7.85
CA SER A 202 12.75 7.85 6.62
C SER A 202 11.82 6.67 6.85
N ARG A 203 10.60 6.74 6.32
CA ARG A 203 9.67 5.62 6.25
C ARG A 203 9.81 4.90 4.92
N ILE A 204 9.98 3.58 4.95
CA ILE A 204 10.24 2.76 3.76
C ILE A 204 9.19 1.66 3.65
N GLY A 205 8.50 1.59 2.51
CA GLY A 205 7.54 0.55 2.21
C GLY A 205 7.68 0.02 0.78
N VAL A 206 7.30 -1.24 0.59
CA VAL A 206 7.21 -1.89 -0.73
C VAL A 206 5.75 -1.91 -1.16
N ASN A 207 5.44 -1.26 -2.27
CA ASN A 207 4.13 -1.29 -2.91
C ASN A 207 4.14 -2.35 -4.02
N LEU A 208 3.16 -3.27 -3.95
CA LEU A 208 2.87 -4.27 -4.97
C LEU A 208 1.39 -4.17 -5.35
N THR A 209 1.13 -4.06 -6.65
CA THR A 209 -0.23 -3.95 -7.19
C THR A 209 -0.47 -5.02 -8.23
#